data_12f15f124e57f2f5ca8adc32e6a7d608
#
_entry.id   12f15f124e57f2f5ca8adc32e6a7d608
#
_cell.length_a   1.000
_cell.length_b   1.000
_cell.length_c   1.000
_cell.angle_alpha   90.00
_cell.angle_beta   90.00
_cell.angle_gamma   90.00
#
_symmetry.space_group_name_H-M   'P 1'
#
loop_
_entity.id
_entity.type
_entity.pdbx_description
1 polymer ?
#
loop_
_entity_poly.entity_id
_entity_poly.type
_entity_poly.pdbx_seq_one_letter_code
_entity_poly.pdbx_strand_id
1 'polypeptide(L)' 'MQMNNKIVNIVLAVIAVCLFALCVASVMNV' A
#
# COMPACT_ATOMS: atom_id res chain seq x y z
N MET A 1 -0.06 21.27 -6.79
CA MET A 1 0.49 20.20 -7.61
C MET A 1 -0.60 19.22 -7.99
N GLN A 2 -0.80 19.01 -9.27
CA GLN A 2 -1.86 18.12 -9.75
C GLN A 2 -1.30 16.77 -10.11
N MET A 3 -1.82 15.74 -9.47
CA MET A 3 -1.42 14.37 -9.79
C MET A 3 -2.48 13.73 -10.68
N ASN A 4 -2.00 12.97 -11.66
CA ASN A 4 -2.88 12.22 -12.51
C ASN A 4 -3.62 11.15 -11.70
N ASN A 5 -4.93 10.99 -11.95
CA ASN A 5 -5.72 9.99 -11.24
C ASN A 5 -5.14 8.59 -11.38
N LYS A 6 -4.55 8.31 -12.53
CA LYS A 6 -3.92 7.02 -12.78
C LYS A 6 -2.75 6.79 -11.84
N ILE A 7 -1.90 7.81 -11.68
CA ILE A 7 -0.73 7.72 -10.81
C ILE A 7 -1.17 7.58 -9.36
N VAL A 8 -2.15 8.38 -8.95
CA VAL A 8 -2.66 8.32 -7.58
C VAL A 8 -3.20 6.93 -7.28
N ASN A 9 -3.93 6.34 -8.21
CA ASN A 9 -4.49 5.01 -8.02
C ASN A 9 -3.39 3.96 -7.84
N ILE A 10 -2.33 4.04 -8.65
CA ILE A 10 -1.21 3.11 -8.54
C ILE A 10 -0.51 3.27 -7.20
N VAL A 11 -0.27 4.51 -6.78
CA VAL A 11 0.41 4.77 -5.52
C VAL A 11 -0.40 4.24 -4.35
N LEU A 12 -1.71 4.47 -4.37
CA LEU A 12 -2.58 3.98 -3.31
C LEU A 12 -2.57 2.45 -3.25
N ALA A 13 -2.58 1.79 -4.41
CA ALA A 13 -2.53 0.34 -4.46
C ALA A 13 -1.24 -0.20 -3.85
N VAL A 14 -0.11 0.43 -4.17
CA VAL A 14 1.19 0.03 -3.64
C VAL A 14 1.22 0.18 -2.12
N ILE A 15 0.72 1.30 -1.62
CA ILE A 15 0.69 1.55 -0.19
C ILE A 15 -0.19 0.51 0.51
N ALA A 16 -1.35 0.21 -0.05
CA ALA A 16 -2.27 -0.76 0.53
C ALA A 16 -1.62 -2.14 0.62
N VAL A 17 -0.92 -2.56 -0.43
CA VAL A 17 -0.24 -3.85 -0.45
C VAL A 17 0.88 -3.89 0.60
N CYS A 18 1.63 -2.80 0.71
CA CYS A 18 2.71 -2.72 1.71
C CYS A 18 2.16 -2.83 3.12
N LEU A 19 1.08 -2.10 3.42
CA LEU A 19 0.47 -2.15 4.74
C LEU A 19 -0.07 -3.54 5.05
N PHE A 20 -0.69 -4.18 4.07
CA PHE A 20 -1.21 -5.53 4.24
C PHE A 20 -0.07 -6.51 4.54
N ALA A 21 1.03 -6.40 3.80
CA ALA A 21 2.17 -7.27 4.01
C ALA A 21 2.76 -7.11 5.42
N LEU A 22 2.84 -5.86 5.89
CA LEU A 22 3.35 -5.59 7.24
C LEU A 22 2.44 -6.18 8.30
N CYS A 23 1.12 -6.08 8.10
CA CYS A 23 0.16 -6.65 9.04
C CYS A 23 0.30 -8.16 9.11
N VAL A 24 0.41 -8.81 7.96
CA VAL A 24 0.55 -10.26 7.90
C VAL A 24 1.87 -10.71 8.55
N ALA A 25 2.94 -9.99 8.26
CA ALA A 25 4.25 -10.31 8.84
C ALA A 25 4.22 -10.18 10.36
N SER A 26 3.53 -9.16 10.86
CA SER A 26 3.41 -8.93 12.29
C SER A 26 2.67 -10.09 12.98
N VAL A 27 1.60 -10.56 12.34
CA VAL A 27 0.83 -11.69 12.87
C VAL A 27 1.65 -12.97 12.83
N MET A 28 2.42 -13.17 11.79
CA MET A 28 3.25 -14.37 11.66
C MET A 28 4.41 -14.39 12.64
N ASN A 29 4.84 -13.21 13.09
CA ASN A 29 5.97 -13.10 13.99
C ASN A 29 5.59 -13.36 15.44
N VAL A 30 4.33 -13.37 15.76
CA VAL A 30 3.85 -13.56 17.14
C VAL A 30 3.83 -15.04 17.53
#